data_10e71ef178f94ccde8f572bccd7ea9d4
#
_entry.id   10e71ef178f94ccde8f572bccd7ea9d4
#
_cell.length_a   1.000
_cell.length_b   1.000
_cell.length_c   1.000
_cell.angle_alpha   90.00
_cell.angle_beta   90.00
_cell.angle_gamma   90.00
#
_symmetry.space_group_name_H-M   'P 1'
#
loop_
_entity.id
_entity.type
_entity.pdbx_description
1 polymer ?
#
loop_
_entity_poly.entity_id
_entity_poly.type
_entity_poly.pdbx_seq_one_letter_code
_entity_poly.pdbx_strand_id
1 'polypeptide(L)'
;DHGTYSALERVSHHLPPSQSLKTAHRPRECFWRIAAKASVLAAGAIERPIAFRNNDRPGIMMAGAVRAYLNRWGVAPGERITVFANNDDAHRTARDLVAEGVHVTAVIDSRHDAPDSGEFPVIKGAMICDSAGRQRLESVTIRSVNGEEKLQTDCLAVSGGWNPSVHLTCHMGARPEWNRELAAFLPKPDAVPGMVVAGAANGVFSTHGALQDGAQAAVTALAGIGTSVDAVPLPEASDAPYRISPLWAVPGKGRAWLDFQNDVTVKDVAQAARENFRSVEHMKRYTTQGMAPDQGKNSNVAALAVLADATGRSIAETGVTTFRPPFVPTSIAAMGAGAEDQGFMPQRYLTSHKASLARGAANIEVGLWYRASYFAKDGESTWRQSCDREVTMVRNAVGVCDVSTLGKIDIQGPDAAKLLDLVYTNLFSTLKLGRVRYGLMLREDGFVMDDGTTARLGENHYV
;
A
#
# COMPACT_ATOMS: atom_id res chain seq x y z
N ASP A 1 -13.33 1.94 5.36
CA ASP A 1 -13.80 3.28 5.66
C ASP A 1 -15.03 3.21 6.55
N HIS A 2 -15.09 3.98 7.64
CA HIS A 2 -16.21 3.99 8.59
C HIS A 2 -16.68 2.60 9.04
N GLY A 3 -15.73 1.74 9.50
CA GLY A 3 -16.00 0.37 9.92
C GLY A 3 -16.26 -0.62 8.77
N THR A 4 -15.99 -0.23 7.52
CA THR A 4 -16.09 -1.14 6.37
C THR A 4 -14.71 -1.64 5.94
N TYR A 5 -14.55 -2.94 5.86
CA TYR A 5 -13.33 -3.64 5.44
C TYR A 5 -13.61 -4.43 4.17
N SER A 6 -12.58 -4.60 3.36
CA SER A 6 -12.64 -5.44 2.16
C SER A 6 -11.68 -6.61 2.28
N ALA A 7 -12.13 -7.78 1.84
CA ALA A 7 -11.30 -8.98 1.78
C ALA A 7 -11.50 -9.69 0.46
N LEU A 8 -10.41 -10.19 -0.13
CA LEU A 8 -10.44 -11.04 -1.31
C LEU A 8 -10.26 -12.49 -0.88
N GLU A 9 -11.29 -13.30 -1.11
CA GLU A 9 -11.23 -14.75 -0.92
C GLU A 9 -10.90 -15.45 -2.23
N ARG A 10 -9.87 -16.29 -2.23
CA ARG A 10 -9.53 -17.19 -3.32
C ARG A 10 -10.29 -18.51 -3.13
N VAL A 11 -11.47 -18.63 -3.74
CA VAL A 11 -12.37 -19.79 -3.55
C VAL A 11 -11.89 -21.02 -4.36
N SER A 12 -11.66 -20.85 -5.66
CA SER A 12 -11.22 -21.94 -6.53
C SER A 12 -10.07 -21.57 -7.45
N HIS A 13 -9.66 -20.31 -7.48
CA HIS A 13 -8.58 -19.80 -8.32
C HIS A 13 -7.23 -20.50 -8.09
N HIS A 14 -6.95 -20.88 -6.84
CA HIS A 14 -5.68 -21.51 -6.44
C HIS A 14 -5.65 -23.03 -6.64
N LEU A 15 -6.77 -23.64 -7.05
CA LEU A 15 -6.86 -25.09 -7.20
C LEU A 15 -6.18 -25.56 -8.49
N PRO A 16 -5.53 -26.75 -8.49
CA PRO A 16 -4.94 -27.31 -9.67
C PRO A 16 -6.02 -27.66 -10.74
N PRO A 17 -5.65 -27.70 -12.04
CA PRO A 17 -6.62 -27.97 -13.12
C PRO A 17 -7.45 -29.23 -12.93
N SER A 18 -6.90 -30.28 -12.31
CA SER A 18 -7.60 -31.53 -12.01
C SER A 18 -8.78 -31.38 -11.04
N GLN A 19 -8.79 -30.31 -10.26
CA GLN A 19 -9.88 -29.98 -9.33
C GLN A 19 -10.78 -28.86 -9.85
N SER A 20 -10.37 -28.09 -10.85
CA SER A 20 -11.12 -26.94 -11.36
C SER A 20 -12.48 -27.35 -11.95
N LEU A 21 -12.57 -28.51 -12.62
CA LEU A 21 -13.84 -29.03 -13.15
C LEU A 21 -14.86 -29.36 -12.04
N LYS A 22 -14.39 -29.87 -10.88
CA LYS A 22 -15.22 -30.17 -9.73
C LYS A 22 -15.77 -28.91 -9.04
N THR A 23 -15.14 -27.80 -9.29
CA THR A 23 -15.49 -26.49 -8.68
C THR A 23 -16.02 -25.48 -9.69
N ALA A 24 -16.33 -25.91 -10.91
CA ALA A 24 -16.80 -25.02 -11.98
C ALA A 24 -18.08 -24.23 -11.62
N HIS A 25 -18.87 -24.73 -10.67
CA HIS A 25 -20.08 -24.09 -10.15
C HIS A 25 -19.78 -23.04 -9.05
N ARG A 26 -18.54 -22.92 -8.60
CA ARG A 26 -18.12 -21.97 -7.56
C ARG A 26 -17.48 -20.74 -8.21
N PRO A 27 -17.59 -19.55 -7.58
CA PRO A 27 -16.81 -18.41 -8.04
C PRO A 27 -15.31 -18.72 -7.92
N ARG A 28 -14.51 -18.10 -8.76
CA ARG A 28 -13.03 -18.20 -8.66
C ARG A 28 -12.53 -17.43 -7.47
N GLU A 29 -13.09 -16.25 -7.24
CA GLU A 29 -12.77 -15.32 -6.16
C GLU A 29 -14.05 -14.68 -5.65
N CYS A 30 -14.10 -14.32 -4.36
CA CYS A 30 -15.15 -13.51 -3.76
C CYS A 30 -14.56 -12.25 -3.16
N PHE A 31 -15.15 -11.11 -3.47
CA PHE A 31 -14.82 -9.84 -2.84
C PHE A 31 -15.82 -9.53 -1.73
N TRP A 32 -15.34 -9.66 -0.49
CA TRP A 32 -16.14 -9.41 0.70
C TRP A 32 -16.14 -7.94 1.07
N ARG A 33 -17.29 -7.41 1.42
CA ARG A 33 -17.46 -6.13 2.11
C ARG A 33 -17.98 -6.40 3.51
N ILE A 34 -17.14 -6.16 4.51
CA ILE A 34 -17.41 -6.50 5.91
C ILE A 34 -17.66 -5.19 6.66
N ALA A 35 -18.88 -5.00 7.16
CA ALA A 35 -19.21 -3.89 8.04
C ALA A 35 -19.10 -4.37 9.50
N ALA A 36 -18.28 -3.69 10.30
CA ALA A 36 -18.04 -4.04 11.69
C ALA A 36 -18.17 -2.80 12.58
N LYS A 37 -18.78 -2.97 13.75
CA LYS A 37 -18.88 -1.91 14.79
C LYS A 37 -17.53 -1.68 15.48
N ALA A 38 -16.77 -2.76 15.67
CA ALA A 38 -15.41 -2.73 16.19
C ALA A 38 -14.56 -3.80 15.49
N SER A 39 -13.24 -3.61 15.50
CA SER A 39 -12.30 -4.52 14.88
C SER A 39 -10.99 -4.62 15.67
N VAL A 40 -10.34 -5.78 15.59
CA VAL A 40 -8.98 -5.98 16.11
C VAL A 40 -8.07 -6.25 14.92
N LEU A 41 -7.06 -5.42 14.72
CA LEU A 41 -6.05 -5.59 13.68
C LEU A 41 -4.86 -6.38 14.23
N ALA A 42 -4.86 -7.69 13.99
CA ALA A 42 -3.79 -8.61 14.37
C ALA A 42 -3.00 -9.07 13.12
N ALA A 43 -2.58 -8.11 12.28
CA ALA A 43 -2.00 -8.37 10.97
C ALA A 43 -0.50 -8.75 10.99
N GLY A 44 0.10 -8.82 12.17
CA GLY A 44 1.49 -9.21 12.34
C GLY A 44 2.49 -8.18 11.80
N ALA A 45 3.68 -8.65 11.45
CA ALA A 45 4.76 -7.85 10.90
C ALA A 45 5.43 -8.57 9.73
N ILE A 46 6.07 -7.80 8.85
CA ILE A 46 6.80 -8.30 7.67
C ILE A 46 8.28 -8.12 7.93
N GLU A 47 9.06 -9.19 7.76
CA GLU A 47 10.51 -9.15 7.91
C GLU A 47 11.13 -8.32 6.79
N ARG A 48 12.15 -7.53 7.13
CA ARG A 48 12.89 -6.69 6.17
C ARG A 48 14.30 -7.20 5.96
N PRO A 49 14.88 -7.04 4.76
CA PRO A 49 16.27 -7.37 4.48
C PRO A 49 17.24 -6.33 5.04
N ILE A 50 18.53 -6.69 5.02
CA ILE A 50 19.65 -5.77 5.11
C ILE A 50 20.26 -5.67 3.71
N ALA A 51 20.41 -4.46 3.16
CA ALA A 51 20.97 -4.28 1.83
C ALA A 51 22.50 -4.39 1.87
N PHE A 52 23.09 -5.14 0.96
CA PHE A 52 24.53 -5.24 0.78
C PHE A 52 24.87 -5.53 -0.70
N ARG A 53 26.13 -5.48 -1.08
CA ARG A 53 26.53 -5.68 -2.48
C ARG A 53 26.13 -7.07 -2.98
N ASN A 54 25.49 -7.12 -4.17
CA ASN A 54 25.02 -8.34 -4.82
C ASN A 54 24.04 -9.16 -3.96
N ASN A 55 23.16 -8.49 -3.20
CA ASN A 55 22.16 -9.14 -2.34
C ASN A 55 20.93 -9.68 -3.10
N ASP A 56 20.95 -9.65 -4.42
CA ASP A 56 19.91 -10.17 -5.34
C ASP A 56 20.19 -11.59 -5.84
N ARG A 57 21.25 -12.23 -5.36
CA ARG A 57 21.65 -13.55 -5.84
C ARG A 57 20.73 -14.67 -5.37
N PRO A 58 20.32 -15.62 -6.25
CA PRO A 58 19.55 -16.81 -5.83
C PRO A 58 20.28 -17.59 -4.72
N GLY A 59 19.54 -17.91 -3.65
CA GLY A 59 20.08 -18.49 -2.41
C GLY A 59 20.14 -17.47 -1.26
N ILE A 60 19.87 -16.18 -1.53
CA ILE A 60 19.70 -15.16 -0.49
C ILE A 60 18.21 -15.01 -0.21
N MET A 61 17.81 -15.26 1.02
CA MET A 61 16.39 -15.30 1.44
C MET A 61 16.20 -14.57 2.77
N MET A 62 14.96 -14.20 3.08
CA MET A 62 14.61 -13.73 4.41
C MET A 62 14.69 -14.89 5.43
N ALA A 63 15.18 -14.63 6.63
CA ALA A 63 15.32 -15.66 7.68
C ALA A 63 13.97 -16.27 8.06
N GLY A 64 12.90 -15.45 8.14
CA GLY A 64 11.54 -15.93 8.36
C GLY A 64 11.03 -16.83 7.23
N ALA A 65 11.44 -16.60 5.98
CA ALA A 65 11.10 -17.49 4.88
C ALA A 65 11.83 -18.84 5.00
N VAL A 66 13.12 -18.84 5.37
CA VAL A 66 13.89 -20.07 5.65
C VAL A 66 13.20 -20.90 6.72
N ARG A 67 12.78 -20.28 7.84
CA ARG A 67 12.01 -20.95 8.91
C ARG A 67 10.66 -21.48 8.42
N ALA A 68 9.96 -20.74 7.58
CA ALA A 68 8.70 -21.19 7.02
C ALA A 68 8.86 -22.42 6.14
N TYR A 69 9.91 -22.48 5.31
CA TYR A 69 10.23 -23.66 4.51
C TYR A 69 10.53 -24.86 5.42
N LEU A 70 11.34 -24.66 6.46
CA LEU A 70 11.68 -25.72 7.41
C LEU A 70 10.45 -26.22 8.17
N ASN A 71 9.82 -25.35 8.94
CA ASN A 71 8.80 -25.73 9.93
C ASN A 71 7.46 -26.09 9.30
N ARG A 72 7.11 -25.52 8.14
CA ARG A 72 5.81 -25.74 7.51
C ARG A 72 5.84 -26.82 6.42
N TRP A 73 6.95 -26.94 5.71
CA TRP A 73 7.06 -27.86 4.57
C TRP A 73 8.15 -28.90 4.72
N GLY A 74 8.94 -28.90 5.81
CA GLY A 74 10.02 -29.86 6.03
C GLY A 74 11.14 -29.76 4.99
N VAL A 75 11.41 -28.55 4.47
CA VAL A 75 12.40 -28.32 3.42
C VAL A 75 13.48 -27.36 3.90
N ALA A 76 14.74 -27.77 3.82
CA ALA A 76 15.89 -26.90 3.99
C ALA A 76 16.22 -26.24 2.64
N PRO A 77 16.28 -24.89 2.54
CA PRO A 77 16.58 -24.19 1.29
C PRO A 77 18.06 -24.23 0.89
N GLY A 78 18.93 -24.84 1.69
CA GLY A 78 20.35 -25.04 1.44
C GLY A 78 20.94 -26.11 2.35
N GLU A 79 22.14 -26.58 2.03
CA GLU A 79 22.90 -27.56 2.82
C GLU A 79 23.82 -26.88 3.87
N ARG A 80 24.30 -25.68 3.55
CA ARG A 80 25.18 -24.85 4.38
C ARG A 80 24.58 -23.46 4.51
N ILE A 81 23.84 -23.25 5.58
CA ILE A 81 23.09 -22.03 5.78
C ILE A 81 23.87 -21.06 6.67
N THR A 82 24.07 -19.83 6.19
CA THR A 82 24.59 -18.72 6.99
C THR A 82 23.41 -17.80 7.32
N VAL A 83 23.39 -17.28 8.55
CA VAL A 83 22.38 -16.29 8.98
C VAL A 83 23.04 -14.93 9.11
N PHE A 84 22.47 -13.88 8.50
CA PHE A 84 22.90 -12.50 8.66
C PHE A 84 21.87 -11.72 9.46
N ALA A 85 22.29 -11.15 10.58
CA ALA A 85 21.45 -10.63 11.62
C ALA A 85 21.85 -9.24 12.12
N ASN A 86 20.85 -8.53 12.65
CA ASN A 86 20.98 -7.36 13.51
C ASN A 86 20.00 -7.38 14.68
N ASN A 87 19.34 -8.54 14.93
CA ASN A 87 18.29 -8.71 15.91
C ASN A 87 18.25 -10.14 16.48
N ASP A 88 17.51 -10.33 17.58
CA ASP A 88 17.48 -11.61 18.31
C ASP A 88 16.66 -12.70 17.60
N ASP A 89 15.66 -12.36 16.78
CA ASP A 89 14.82 -13.37 16.12
C ASP A 89 15.59 -14.18 15.06
N ALA A 90 16.63 -13.60 14.46
CA ALA A 90 17.52 -14.30 13.54
C ALA A 90 18.22 -15.51 14.19
N HIS A 91 18.61 -15.38 15.46
CA HIS A 91 19.21 -16.49 16.22
C HIS A 91 18.20 -17.63 16.45
N ARG A 92 16.92 -17.31 16.54
CA ARG A 92 15.85 -18.33 16.59
C ARG A 92 15.79 -19.13 15.30
N THR A 93 15.96 -18.48 14.14
CA THR A 93 16.06 -19.19 12.85
C THR A 93 17.22 -20.18 12.84
N ALA A 94 18.38 -19.80 13.35
CA ALA A 94 19.53 -20.68 13.44
C ALA A 94 19.27 -21.89 14.37
N ARG A 95 18.63 -21.68 15.55
CA ARG A 95 18.25 -22.76 16.47
C ARG A 95 17.24 -23.73 15.84
N ASP A 96 16.21 -23.22 15.17
CA ASP A 96 15.22 -24.06 14.48
C ASP A 96 15.89 -24.95 13.41
N LEU A 97 16.85 -24.41 12.65
CA LEU A 97 17.63 -25.16 11.66
C LEU A 97 18.45 -26.27 12.27
N VAL A 98 19.19 -25.97 13.35
CA VAL A 98 20.04 -26.96 14.03
C VAL A 98 19.19 -28.07 14.68
N ALA A 99 18.04 -27.71 15.28
CA ALA A 99 17.12 -28.66 15.87
C ALA A 99 16.61 -29.72 14.87
N GLU A 100 16.49 -29.34 13.59
CA GLU A 100 16.10 -30.23 12.49
C GLU A 100 17.31 -30.84 11.75
N GLY A 101 18.51 -30.73 12.30
CA GLY A 101 19.74 -31.32 11.74
C GLY A 101 20.32 -30.60 10.52
N VAL A 102 19.88 -29.38 10.23
CA VAL A 102 20.41 -28.57 9.12
C VAL A 102 21.69 -27.84 9.57
N HIS A 103 22.74 -27.90 8.74
CA HIS A 103 24.02 -27.29 9.06
C HIS A 103 23.97 -25.77 8.98
N VAL A 104 24.11 -25.10 10.13
CA VAL A 104 24.31 -23.66 10.24
C VAL A 104 25.78 -23.34 10.26
N THR A 105 26.29 -22.73 9.19
CA THR A 105 27.73 -22.42 9.03
C THR A 105 28.16 -21.36 10.07
N ALA A 106 27.39 -20.30 10.20
CA ALA A 106 27.57 -19.28 11.23
C ALA A 106 26.37 -18.33 11.27
N VAL A 107 26.17 -17.64 12.38
CA VAL A 107 25.37 -16.42 12.50
C VAL A 107 26.33 -15.22 12.48
N ILE A 108 26.18 -14.37 11.49
CA ILE A 108 26.92 -13.12 11.36
C ILE A 108 26.04 -12.01 11.92
N ASP A 109 26.35 -11.52 13.10
CA ASP A 109 25.54 -10.50 13.77
C ASP A 109 26.30 -9.16 13.80
N SER A 110 25.65 -8.12 13.32
CA SER A 110 26.25 -6.78 13.28
C SER A 110 26.41 -6.15 14.68
N ARG A 111 25.77 -6.69 15.68
CA ARG A 111 25.84 -6.23 17.07
C ARG A 111 27.06 -6.83 17.78
N HIS A 112 27.76 -6.02 18.56
CA HIS A 112 28.89 -6.47 19.39
C HIS A 112 28.43 -7.24 20.63
N ASP A 113 27.20 -6.95 21.12
CA ASP A 113 26.56 -7.57 22.28
C ASP A 113 25.56 -8.67 21.92
N ALA A 114 25.65 -9.22 20.71
CA ALA A 114 24.83 -10.34 20.27
C ALA A 114 25.00 -11.55 21.23
N PRO A 115 23.96 -12.38 21.44
CA PRO A 115 24.06 -13.56 22.27
C PRO A 115 25.03 -14.59 21.66
N ASP A 116 25.73 -15.32 22.54
CA ASP A 116 26.49 -16.48 22.13
C ASP A 116 25.56 -17.71 21.97
N SER A 117 26.00 -18.68 21.22
CA SER A 117 25.33 -19.98 21.10
C SER A 117 26.34 -21.10 21.29
N GLY A 118 25.94 -22.15 22.02
CA GLY A 118 26.73 -23.41 22.11
C GLY A 118 26.45 -24.36 20.95
N GLU A 119 25.48 -24.03 20.07
CA GLU A 119 24.98 -24.93 19.02
C GLU A 119 25.53 -24.59 17.64
N PHE A 120 25.93 -23.32 17.41
CA PHE A 120 26.46 -22.82 16.15
C PHE A 120 27.42 -21.65 16.38
N PRO A 121 28.38 -21.38 15.46
CA PRO A 121 29.26 -20.23 15.55
C PRO A 121 28.51 -18.90 15.43
N VAL A 122 28.86 -17.91 16.27
CA VAL A 122 28.37 -16.53 16.19
C VAL A 122 29.53 -15.57 16.01
N ILE A 123 29.54 -14.84 14.89
CA ILE A 123 30.54 -13.81 14.58
C ILE A 123 29.89 -12.45 14.85
N LYS A 124 30.26 -11.84 15.99
CA LYS A 124 29.70 -10.59 16.48
C LYS A 124 30.41 -9.38 15.91
N GLY A 125 29.70 -8.25 15.78
CA GLY A 125 30.23 -7.00 15.24
C GLY A 125 30.71 -7.12 13.79
N ALA A 126 30.12 -8.07 13.04
CA ALA A 126 30.50 -8.38 11.68
C ALA A 126 29.32 -8.22 10.71
N MET A 127 29.61 -7.97 9.45
CA MET A 127 28.61 -7.71 8.42
C MET A 127 28.91 -8.50 7.16
N ILE A 128 27.89 -8.97 6.46
CA ILE A 128 28.03 -9.48 5.10
C ILE A 128 28.12 -8.28 4.14
N CYS A 129 29.26 -8.14 3.46
CA CYS A 129 29.48 -7.01 2.56
C CYS A 129 29.40 -7.36 1.07
N ASP A 130 29.45 -8.63 0.71
CA ASP A 130 29.32 -9.11 -0.68
C ASP A 130 28.83 -10.57 -0.74
N SER A 131 28.30 -10.96 -1.88
CA SER A 131 27.99 -12.35 -2.22
C SER A 131 28.67 -12.77 -3.52
N ALA A 132 29.02 -14.04 -3.69
CA ALA A 132 29.64 -14.58 -4.88
C ALA A 132 28.97 -15.91 -5.30
N GLY A 133 29.06 -16.19 -6.62
CA GLY A 133 28.50 -17.33 -7.31
C GLY A 133 28.00 -16.93 -8.70
N ARG A 134 27.83 -17.89 -9.61
CA ARG A 134 27.38 -17.59 -10.97
C ARG A 134 25.87 -17.71 -11.14
N GLN A 135 25.31 -18.87 -10.88
CA GLN A 135 23.87 -19.15 -11.02
C GLN A 135 23.15 -19.17 -9.68
N ARG A 136 23.88 -19.39 -8.60
CA ARG A 136 23.40 -19.46 -7.22
C ARG A 136 24.47 -18.93 -6.28
N LEU A 137 24.09 -18.73 -5.03
CA LEU A 137 25.02 -18.38 -3.97
C LEU A 137 26.03 -19.54 -3.75
N GLU A 138 27.31 -19.21 -3.69
CA GLU A 138 28.40 -20.15 -3.39
C GLU A 138 29.19 -19.71 -2.15
N SER A 139 29.24 -18.39 -1.91
CA SER A 139 29.92 -17.82 -0.76
C SER A 139 29.48 -16.40 -0.48
N VAL A 140 29.77 -15.94 0.74
CA VAL A 140 29.63 -14.54 1.16
C VAL A 140 30.97 -13.99 1.64
N THR A 141 31.15 -12.67 1.58
CA THR A 141 32.29 -11.98 2.18
C THR A 141 31.82 -11.33 3.48
N ILE A 142 32.48 -11.70 4.59
CA ILE A 142 32.26 -11.17 5.91
C ILE A 142 33.27 -10.06 6.15
N ARG A 143 32.85 -8.92 6.65
CA ARG A 143 33.71 -7.84 7.12
C ARG A 143 33.59 -7.72 8.63
N SER A 144 34.71 -7.82 9.33
CA SER A 144 34.83 -7.65 10.78
C SER A 144 35.97 -6.67 11.10
N VAL A 145 36.22 -6.47 12.39
CA VAL A 145 37.41 -5.69 12.86
C VAL A 145 38.75 -6.31 12.42
N ASN A 146 38.77 -7.62 12.13
CA ASN A 146 39.96 -8.36 11.70
C ASN A 146 40.16 -8.34 10.17
N GLY A 147 39.28 -7.65 9.42
CA GLY A 147 39.35 -7.55 7.97
C GLY A 147 38.21 -8.27 7.27
N GLU A 148 38.45 -8.60 6.00
CA GLU A 148 37.45 -9.31 5.17
C GLU A 148 37.88 -10.79 5.01
N GLU A 149 36.91 -11.67 5.18
CA GLU A 149 37.10 -13.12 4.96
C GLU A 149 35.95 -13.69 4.13
N LYS A 150 36.20 -14.80 3.44
CA LYS A 150 35.22 -15.48 2.59
C LYS A 150 34.69 -16.73 3.29
N LEU A 151 33.35 -16.81 3.41
CA LEU A 151 32.66 -17.97 3.99
C LEU A 151 31.87 -18.70 2.89
N GLN A 152 32.06 -20.01 2.78
CA GLN A 152 31.32 -20.86 1.85
C GLN A 152 29.91 -21.13 2.38
N THR A 153 28.90 -20.84 1.58
CA THR A 153 27.50 -21.01 1.94
C THR A 153 26.66 -21.07 0.65
N ASP A 154 25.59 -21.85 0.64
CA ASP A 154 24.66 -22.00 -0.48
C ASP A 154 23.29 -21.40 -0.20
N CYS A 155 23.03 -21.01 1.07
CA CYS A 155 21.87 -20.23 1.47
C CYS A 155 22.27 -19.17 2.51
N LEU A 156 21.86 -17.92 2.28
CA LEU A 156 22.01 -16.82 3.23
C LEU A 156 20.63 -16.39 3.72
N ALA A 157 20.35 -16.66 4.99
CA ALA A 157 19.15 -16.22 5.68
C ALA A 157 19.35 -14.81 6.27
N VAL A 158 18.69 -13.78 5.72
CA VAL A 158 18.87 -12.38 6.13
C VAL A 158 17.72 -11.94 7.03
N SER A 159 18.02 -11.34 8.17
CA SER A 159 17.04 -10.73 9.09
C SER A 159 17.46 -9.32 9.47
N GLY A 160 16.80 -8.32 8.92
CA GLY A 160 17.02 -6.90 9.20
C GLY A 160 16.03 -6.30 10.21
N GLY A 161 15.21 -7.15 10.83
CA GLY A 161 14.14 -6.77 11.75
C GLY A 161 12.75 -6.83 11.11
N TRP A 162 11.76 -6.33 11.82
CA TRP A 162 10.35 -6.47 11.49
C TRP A 162 9.68 -5.12 11.24
N ASN A 163 8.83 -5.05 10.23
CA ASN A 163 7.95 -3.91 9.93
C ASN A 163 6.53 -4.28 10.33
N PRO A 164 5.94 -3.70 11.39
CA PRO A 164 4.53 -3.88 11.72
C PRO A 164 3.61 -3.58 10.54
N SER A 165 2.57 -4.39 10.38
CA SER A 165 1.60 -4.26 9.28
C SER A 165 0.58 -3.15 9.56
N VAL A 166 1.03 -1.89 9.54
CA VAL A 166 0.23 -0.69 9.85
C VAL A 166 -0.64 -0.17 8.70
N HIS A 167 -0.61 -0.83 7.55
CA HIS A 167 -1.22 -0.34 6.30
C HIS A 167 -2.72 -0.05 6.44
N LEU A 168 -3.48 -0.94 7.12
CA LEU A 168 -4.92 -0.77 7.28
C LEU A 168 -5.29 0.44 8.14
N THR A 169 -4.44 0.83 9.09
CA THR A 169 -4.62 2.08 9.83
C THR A 169 -4.35 3.28 8.93
N CYS A 170 -3.33 3.19 8.08
CA CYS A 170 -2.96 4.25 7.13
C CYS A 170 -4.02 4.47 6.04
N HIS A 171 -4.77 3.43 5.65
CA HIS A 171 -5.88 3.56 4.69
C HIS A 171 -6.99 4.50 5.20
N MET A 172 -7.07 4.70 6.51
CA MET A 172 -8.00 5.63 7.16
C MET A 172 -7.37 7.01 7.45
N GLY A 173 -6.17 7.28 6.92
CA GLY A 173 -5.46 8.53 7.09
C GLY A 173 -4.57 8.61 8.32
N ALA A 174 -4.49 7.59 9.15
CA ALA A 174 -3.56 7.54 10.27
C ALA A 174 -2.11 7.54 9.79
N ARG A 175 -1.24 8.21 10.53
CA ARG A 175 0.20 8.19 10.28
C ARG A 175 0.88 7.41 11.41
N PRO A 176 1.66 6.37 11.09
CA PRO A 176 2.39 5.61 12.10
C PRO A 176 3.54 6.44 12.67
N GLU A 177 3.92 6.14 13.91
CA GLU A 177 4.97 6.83 14.65
C GLU A 177 6.24 5.97 14.72
N TRP A 178 7.40 6.61 14.61
CA TRP A 178 8.68 5.91 14.67
C TRP A 178 9.03 5.51 16.11
N ASN A 179 9.18 4.21 16.35
CA ASN A 179 9.73 3.68 17.58
C ASN A 179 11.20 3.36 17.42
N ARG A 180 12.06 4.03 18.19
CA ARG A 180 13.51 3.93 18.10
C ARG A 180 14.06 2.59 18.63
N GLU A 181 13.45 2.05 19.68
CA GLU A 181 13.90 0.81 20.33
C GLU A 181 13.62 -0.41 19.43
N LEU A 182 12.46 -0.43 18.79
CA LEU A 182 12.09 -1.49 17.85
C LEU A 182 12.58 -1.23 16.43
N ALA A 183 13.14 -0.05 16.17
CA ALA A 183 13.55 0.41 14.85
C ALA A 183 12.44 0.18 13.79
N ALA A 184 11.20 0.54 14.13
CA ALA A 184 10.02 0.29 13.30
C ALA A 184 8.98 1.40 13.48
N PHE A 185 8.09 1.53 12.48
CA PHE A 185 6.91 2.37 12.60
C PHE A 185 5.77 1.59 13.27
N LEU A 186 5.20 2.16 14.32
CA LEU A 186 4.06 1.61 15.04
C LEU A 186 2.78 2.39 14.72
N PRO A 187 1.60 1.76 14.82
CA PRO A 187 0.34 2.46 14.68
C PRO A 187 0.18 3.47 15.83
N LYS A 188 -0.36 4.64 15.52
CA LYS A 188 -0.75 5.58 16.57
C LYS A 188 -1.99 5.04 17.29
N PRO A 189 -1.99 4.96 18.62
CA PRO A 189 -3.16 4.56 19.39
C PRO A 189 -4.39 5.42 19.02
N ASP A 190 -5.56 4.80 18.97
CA ASP A 190 -6.87 5.43 18.71
C ASP A 190 -6.97 6.25 17.40
N ALA A 191 -6.02 6.09 16.49
CA ALA A 191 -6.01 6.85 15.23
C ALA A 191 -7.13 6.45 14.27
N VAL A 192 -7.69 5.26 14.42
CA VAL A 192 -8.82 4.76 13.62
C VAL A 192 -9.97 4.40 14.58
N PRO A 193 -11.08 5.16 14.57
CA PRO A 193 -12.21 4.88 15.44
C PRO A 193 -12.74 3.45 15.29
N GLY A 194 -12.93 2.74 16.41
CA GLY A 194 -13.43 1.36 16.43
C GLY A 194 -12.42 0.30 16.01
N MET A 195 -11.15 0.64 15.79
CA MET A 195 -10.08 -0.32 15.49
C MET A 195 -9.05 -0.33 16.63
N VAL A 196 -8.77 -1.52 17.16
CA VAL A 196 -7.68 -1.76 18.13
C VAL A 196 -6.60 -2.61 17.42
N VAL A 197 -5.34 -2.23 17.56
CA VAL A 197 -4.21 -2.97 16.96
C VAL A 197 -3.57 -3.87 17.99
N ALA A 198 -3.17 -5.08 17.61
CA ALA A 198 -2.63 -6.08 18.53
C ALA A 198 -1.47 -6.90 17.95
N GLY A 199 -0.66 -7.45 18.85
CA GLY A 199 0.46 -8.35 18.55
C GLY A 199 1.59 -7.65 17.82
N ALA A 200 2.24 -8.34 16.88
CA ALA A 200 3.38 -7.77 16.16
C ALA A 200 3.03 -6.55 15.29
N ALA A 201 1.76 -6.37 14.90
CA ALA A 201 1.28 -5.15 14.27
C ALA A 201 1.32 -3.94 15.23
N ASN A 202 1.26 -4.20 16.52
CA ASN A 202 1.40 -3.22 17.62
C ASN A 202 2.81 -3.16 18.20
N GLY A 203 3.79 -3.85 17.58
CA GLY A 203 5.18 -3.89 18.03
C GLY A 203 5.48 -4.92 19.13
N VAL A 204 4.56 -5.83 19.43
CA VAL A 204 4.74 -6.90 20.42
C VAL A 204 5.20 -8.16 19.70
N PHE A 205 6.51 -8.46 19.76
CA PHE A 205 7.14 -9.52 18.95
C PHE A 205 7.29 -10.87 19.68
N SER A 206 7.13 -10.94 21.02
CA SER A 206 7.12 -12.21 21.71
C SER A 206 5.77 -12.92 21.57
N THR A 207 5.77 -14.26 21.60
CA THR A 207 4.53 -15.04 21.46
C THR A 207 3.61 -14.82 22.66
N HIS A 208 4.15 -14.85 23.89
CA HIS A 208 3.37 -14.62 25.10
C HIS A 208 2.77 -13.19 25.13
N GLY A 209 3.60 -12.19 24.86
CA GLY A 209 3.14 -10.80 24.80
C GLY A 209 2.07 -10.58 23.72
N ALA A 210 2.20 -11.20 22.54
CA ALA A 210 1.20 -11.10 21.48
C ALA A 210 -0.15 -11.74 21.87
N LEU A 211 -0.14 -12.83 22.63
CA LEU A 211 -1.36 -13.43 23.18
C LEU A 211 -2.04 -12.51 24.20
N GLN A 212 -1.27 -11.92 25.10
CA GLN A 212 -1.79 -10.97 26.09
C GLN A 212 -2.36 -9.70 25.40
N ASP A 213 -1.61 -9.12 24.48
CA ASP A 213 -2.02 -7.92 23.75
C ASP A 213 -3.29 -8.17 22.91
N GLY A 214 -3.38 -9.35 22.27
CA GLY A 214 -4.56 -9.78 21.52
C GLY A 214 -5.80 -9.95 22.39
N ALA A 215 -5.67 -10.57 23.57
CA ALA A 215 -6.77 -10.70 24.51
C ALA A 215 -7.23 -9.34 25.03
N GLN A 216 -6.30 -8.46 25.41
CA GLN A 216 -6.61 -7.10 25.86
C GLN A 216 -7.28 -6.26 24.77
N ALA A 217 -6.80 -6.38 23.52
CA ALA A 217 -7.39 -5.70 22.37
C ALA A 217 -8.84 -6.14 22.11
N ALA A 218 -9.13 -7.43 22.28
CA ALA A 218 -10.51 -7.94 22.15
C ALA A 218 -11.43 -7.36 23.25
N VAL A 219 -10.98 -7.33 24.51
CA VAL A 219 -11.72 -6.71 25.61
C VAL A 219 -11.99 -5.23 25.33
N THR A 220 -10.97 -4.50 24.88
CA THR A 220 -11.09 -3.06 24.56
C THR A 220 -12.07 -2.83 23.41
N ALA A 221 -11.99 -3.62 22.33
CA ALA A 221 -12.88 -3.51 21.19
C ALA A 221 -14.35 -3.79 21.56
N LEU A 222 -14.60 -4.80 22.39
CA LEU A 222 -15.94 -5.16 22.88
C LEU A 222 -16.50 -4.11 23.83
N ALA A 223 -15.69 -3.60 24.75
CA ALA A 223 -16.09 -2.49 25.63
C ALA A 223 -16.52 -1.24 24.84
N GLY A 224 -15.83 -0.92 23.75
CA GLY A 224 -16.16 0.19 22.85
C GLY A 224 -17.54 0.08 22.18
N ILE A 225 -18.13 -1.11 22.13
CA ILE A 225 -19.51 -1.34 21.63
C ILE A 225 -20.52 -1.69 22.72
N GLY A 226 -20.14 -1.45 24.00
CA GLY A 226 -21.02 -1.67 25.14
C GLY A 226 -21.15 -3.13 25.60
N THR A 227 -20.20 -4.00 25.21
CA THR A 227 -20.20 -5.42 25.60
C THR A 227 -19.06 -5.65 26.60
N SER A 228 -19.38 -6.26 27.75
CA SER A 228 -18.41 -6.70 28.76
C SER A 228 -18.13 -8.19 28.59
N VAL A 229 -16.87 -8.57 28.72
CA VAL A 229 -16.42 -9.96 28.68
C VAL A 229 -15.41 -10.21 29.79
N ASP A 230 -15.42 -11.41 30.35
CA ASP A 230 -14.42 -11.85 31.32
C ASP A 230 -13.09 -12.15 30.62
N ALA A 231 -12.00 -12.03 31.38
CA ALA A 231 -10.67 -12.36 30.87
C ALA A 231 -10.61 -13.87 30.54
N VAL A 232 -10.11 -14.19 29.34
CA VAL A 232 -9.92 -15.57 28.91
C VAL A 232 -8.55 -16.04 29.36
N PRO A 233 -8.43 -17.26 29.95
CA PRO A 233 -7.12 -17.86 30.29
C PRO A 233 -6.25 -17.96 29.03
N LEU A 234 -5.01 -17.51 29.12
CA LEU A 234 -4.06 -17.58 28.01
C LEU A 234 -3.26 -18.89 28.09
N PRO A 235 -2.94 -19.50 26.95
CA PRO A 235 -2.02 -20.63 26.92
C PRO A 235 -0.61 -20.19 27.30
N GLU A 236 0.15 -21.10 27.89
CA GLU A 236 1.58 -20.87 28.11
C GLU A 236 2.33 -20.73 26.80
N ALA A 237 3.21 -19.74 26.74
CA ALA A 237 4.06 -19.49 25.57
C ALA A 237 5.38 -18.83 26.00
N SER A 238 6.43 -19.02 25.21
CA SER A 238 7.72 -18.40 25.47
C SER A 238 7.64 -16.88 25.33
N ASP A 239 8.28 -16.17 26.25
CA ASP A 239 8.42 -14.71 26.24
C ASP A 239 9.87 -14.33 25.95
N ALA A 240 10.35 -14.66 24.77
CA ALA A 240 11.71 -14.33 24.35
C ALA A 240 11.84 -12.83 24.10
N PRO A 241 12.85 -12.17 24.68
CA PRO A 241 13.10 -10.76 24.42
C PRO A 241 13.45 -10.53 22.94
N TYR A 242 13.09 -9.35 22.43
CA TYR A 242 13.47 -8.91 21.10
C TYR A 242 14.27 -7.62 21.18
N ARG A 243 15.56 -7.70 20.82
CA ARG A 243 16.44 -6.53 20.71
C ARG A 243 16.95 -6.41 19.28
N ILE A 244 17.09 -5.20 18.80
CA ILE A 244 17.59 -4.87 17.46
C ILE A 244 18.56 -3.70 17.53
N SER A 245 19.60 -3.75 16.70
CA SER A 245 20.45 -2.59 16.37
C SER A 245 20.29 -2.28 14.90
N PRO A 246 19.76 -1.10 14.53
CA PRO A 246 19.42 -0.83 13.13
C PRO A 246 20.63 -0.93 12.20
N LEU A 247 20.50 -1.72 11.14
CA LEU A 247 21.43 -1.80 10.02
C LEU A 247 20.61 -1.90 8.73
N TRP A 248 20.55 -0.83 7.95
CA TRP A 248 19.72 -0.74 6.76
C TRP A 248 20.47 -1.17 5.50
N ALA A 249 21.71 -0.73 5.40
CA ALA A 249 22.59 -1.05 4.30
C ALA A 249 24.04 -1.16 4.77
N VAL A 250 24.75 -2.14 4.25
CA VAL A 250 26.18 -2.30 4.55
C VAL A 250 26.98 -1.39 3.61
N PRO A 251 27.84 -0.51 4.15
CA PRO A 251 28.67 0.39 3.34
C PRO A 251 29.61 -0.39 2.41
N GLY A 252 29.68 0.02 1.14
CA GLY A 252 30.54 -0.61 0.16
C GLY A 252 30.40 -0.06 -1.26
N LYS A 253 31.30 -0.52 -2.16
CA LYS A 253 31.22 -0.24 -3.59
C LYS A 253 30.36 -1.31 -4.24
N GLY A 254 29.56 -0.96 -5.25
CA GLY A 254 28.71 -1.89 -5.98
C GLY A 254 27.23 -1.58 -5.81
N ARG A 255 26.37 -2.48 -6.27
CA ARG A 255 24.91 -2.36 -6.16
C ARG A 255 24.44 -3.11 -4.90
N ALA A 256 23.73 -2.38 -4.04
CA ALA A 256 23.01 -2.93 -2.89
C ALA A 256 21.51 -2.63 -3.12
N TRP A 257 20.74 -3.67 -3.32
CA TRP A 257 19.34 -3.58 -3.72
C TRP A 257 18.45 -3.33 -2.50
N LEU A 258 17.54 -2.36 -2.63
CA LEU A 258 16.50 -2.04 -1.65
C LEU A 258 15.15 -2.59 -2.11
N ASP A 259 14.76 -2.28 -3.34
CA ASP A 259 13.52 -2.75 -3.96
C ASP A 259 13.85 -3.68 -5.13
N PHE A 260 13.56 -4.97 -4.95
CA PHE A 260 13.83 -6.01 -5.96
C PHE A 260 12.80 -6.03 -7.09
N GLN A 261 11.61 -5.43 -6.92
CA GLN A 261 10.59 -5.39 -7.96
C GLN A 261 10.80 -4.25 -8.95
N ASN A 262 11.39 -3.14 -8.50
CA ASN A 262 11.68 -1.98 -9.34
C ASN A 262 13.17 -1.70 -9.51
N ASP A 263 14.03 -2.63 -9.13
CA ASP A 263 15.49 -2.56 -9.26
C ASP A 263 16.11 -1.30 -8.63
N VAL A 264 15.56 -0.83 -7.50
CA VAL A 264 16.07 0.36 -6.80
C VAL A 264 17.18 -0.01 -5.84
N THR A 265 18.30 0.69 -5.93
CA THR A 265 19.48 0.50 -5.08
C THR A 265 19.68 1.64 -4.08
N VAL A 266 20.56 1.42 -3.10
CA VAL A 266 21.04 2.45 -2.17
C VAL A 266 21.56 3.68 -2.92
N LYS A 267 22.25 3.47 -4.08
CA LYS A 267 22.79 4.56 -4.88
C LYS A 267 21.70 5.42 -5.53
N ASP A 268 20.59 4.83 -5.95
CA ASP A 268 19.51 5.56 -6.59
C ASP A 268 18.81 6.47 -5.57
N VAL A 269 18.59 5.99 -4.35
CA VAL A 269 18.06 6.82 -3.26
C VAL A 269 19.02 7.95 -2.88
N ALA A 270 20.31 7.66 -2.77
CA ALA A 270 21.32 8.69 -2.50
C ALA A 270 21.44 9.71 -3.65
N GLN A 271 21.27 9.27 -4.92
CA GLN A 271 21.20 10.16 -6.08
C GLN A 271 19.98 11.07 -6.03
N ALA A 272 18.81 10.52 -5.72
CA ALA A 272 17.59 11.31 -5.55
C ALA A 272 17.77 12.42 -4.51
N ALA A 273 18.41 12.11 -3.36
CA ALA A 273 18.72 13.12 -2.35
C ALA A 273 19.64 14.23 -2.87
N ARG A 274 20.70 13.89 -3.64
CA ARG A 274 21.62 14.87 -4.25
C ARG A 274 20.92 15.77 -5.26
N GLU A 275 19.93 15.25 -5.97
CA GLU A 275 19.08 15.99 -6.91
C GLU A 275 17.92 16.73 -6.22
N ASN A 276 17.99 16.86 -4.90
CA ASN A 276 17.04 17.60 -4.04
C ASN A 276 15.65 16.95 -3.87
N PHE A 277 15.47 15.66 -4.17
CA PHE A 277 14.27 14.92 -3.83
C PHE A 277 14.33 14.43 -2.37
N ARG A 278 14.17 15.37 -1.44
CA ARG A 278 14.34 15.14 0.00
C ARG A 278 13.12 14.61 0.73
N SER A 279 11.95 14.71 0.11
CA SER A 279 10.71 14.12 0.62
C SER A 279 10.64 12.64 0.23
N VAL A 280 10.20 11.79 1.15
CA VAL A 280 10.02 10.35 0.88
C VAL A 280 9.07 10.11 -0.29
N GLU A 281 8.01 10.92 -0.43
CA GLU A 281 7.04 10.80 -1.53
C GLU A 281 7.62 11.24 -2.90
N HIS A 282 8.53 12.20 -2.90
CA HIS A 282 9.24 12.61 -4.12
C HIS A 282 10.32 11.60 -4.51
N MET A 283 11.15 11.16 -3.56
CA MET A 283 12.14 10.11 -3.79
C MET A 283 11.48 8.84 -4.33
N LYS A 284 10.36 8.40 -3.74
CA LYS A 284 9.56 7.27 -4.20
C LYS A 284 9.17 7.40 -5.68
N ARG A 285 8.66 8.56 -6.11
CA ARG A 285 8.23 8.78 -7.51
C ARG A 285 9.40 8.92 -8.48
N TYR A 286 10.51 9.47 -8.02
CA TYR A 286 11.70 9.65 -8.83
C TYR A 286 12.41 8.31 -9.10
N THR A 287 12.50 7.45 -8.08
CA THR A 287 13.22 6.15 -8.16
C THR A 287 12.30 4.97 -8.45
N THR A 288 10.98 5.12 -8.39
CA THR A 288 9.97 4.05 -8.37
C THR A 288 10.00 3.16 -7.12
N GLN A 289 10.74 3.53 -6.08
CA GLN A 289 10.85 2.80 -4.81
C GLN A 289 9.47 2.52 -4.20
N GLY A 290 9.14 1.24 -3.98
CA GLY A 290 7.89 0.83 -3.36
C GLY A 290 6.64 1.13 -4.19
N MET A 291 6.77 1.29 -5.53
CA MET A 291 5.66 1.52 -6.44
C MET A 291 5.12 0.25 -7.09
N ALA A 292 5.75 -0.88 -6.86
CA ALA A 292 5.29 -2.19 -7.32
C ALA A 292 4.06 -2.68 -6.52
N PRO A 293 3.42 -3.81 -6.91
CA PRO A 293 2.22 -4.35 -6.24
C PRO A 293 2.39 -4.66 -4.75
N ASP A 294 3.61 -4.90 -4.27
CA ASP A 294 3.91 -5.08 -2.84
C ASP A 294 3.88 -3.76 -2.05
N GLN A 295 3.85 -2.61 -2.73
CA GLN A 295 3.89 -1.27 -2.16
C GLN A 295 5.08 -1.04 -1.22
N GLY A 296 6.20 -1.72 -1.47
CA GLY A 296 7.43 -1.60 -0.69
C GLY A 296 7.32 -2.06 0.77
N LYS A 297 6.47 -3.04 1.06
CA LYS A 297 6.22 -3.50 2.44
C LYS A 297 7.48 -3.90 3.20
N ASN A 298 8.45 -4.51 2.52
CA ASN A 298 9.73 -4.90 3.13
C ASN A 298 10.88 -3.94 2.81
N SER A 299 10.76 -3.06 1.82
CA SER A 299 11.84 -2.20 1.32
C SER A 299 11.75 -0.72 1.78
N ASN A 300 10.53 -0.20 2.00
CA ASN A 300 10.33 1.23 2.25
C ASN A 300 11.08 1.76 3.46
N VAL A 301 11.15 1.02 4.58
CA VAL A 301 11.81 1.49 5.80
C VAL A 301 13.33 1.61 5.59
N ALA A 302 13.94 0.65 4.90
CA ALA A 302 15.36 0.74 4.56
C ALA A 302 15.65 1.90 3.59
N ALA A 303 14.78 2.10 2.58
CA ALA A 303 14.95 3.19 1.62
C ALA A 303 14.81 4.58 2.26
N LEU A 304 13.82 4.76 3.15
CA LEU A 304 13.68 6.04 3.86
C LEU A 304 14.81 6.28 4.87
N ALA A 305 15.39 5.23 5.47
CA ALA A 305 16.56 5.36 6.33
C ALA A 305 17.80 5.82 5.54
N VAL A 306 18.03 5.25 4.34
CA VAL A 306 19.06 5.72 3.41
C VAL A 306 18.82 7.17 2.99
N LEU A 307 17.56 7.56 2.73
CA LEU A 307 17.21 8.94 2.42
C LEU A 307 17.46 9.87 3.61
N ALA A 308 17.12 9.45 4.82
CA ALA A 308 17.36 10.18 6.06
C ALA A 308 18.84 10.49 6.24
N ASP A 309 19.72 9.47 6.12
CA ASP A 309 21.17 9.63 6.18
C ASP A 309 21.68 10.59 5.09
N ALA A 310 21.25 10.40 3.85
CA ALA A 310 21.67 11.22 2.71
C ALA A 310 21.24 12.70 2.82
N THR A 311 20.19 12.98 3.60
CA THR A 311 19.66 14.34 3.80
C THR A 311 19.99 14.95 5.16
N GLY A 312 20.69 14.21 6.03
CA GLY A 312 21.05 14.64 7.39
C GLY A 312 19.84 14.78 8.32
N ARG A 313 18.78 13.99 8.10
CA ARG A 313 17.55 13.97 8.90
C ARG A 313 17.46 12.69 9.72
N SER A 314 16.66 12.72 10.77
CA SER A 314 16.23 11.48 11.43
C SER A 314 15.19 10.73 10.60
N ILE A 315 14.99 9.43 10.89
CA ILE A 315 13.96 8.62 10.27
C ILE A 315 12.56 9.19 10.60
N ALA A 316 12.36 9.65 11.83
CA ALA A 316 11.10 10.26 12.26
C ALA A 316 10.75 11.53 11.45
N GLU A 317 11.72 12.40 11.19
CA GLU A 317 11.55 13.62 10.39
C GLU A 317 11.38 13.34 8.90
N THR A 318 12.01 12.29 8.39
CA THR A 318 11.87 11.85 6.99
C THR A 318 10.47 11.29 6.77
N GLY A 319 9.92 10.63 7.78
CA GLY A 319 8.59 10.05 7.76
C GLY A 319 8.46 8.79 6.92
N VAL A 320 7.24 8.33 6.72
CA VAL A 320 6.91 7.11 5.96
C VAL A 320 6.08 7.45 4.73
N THR A 321 6.15 6.62 3.70
CA THR A 321 5.29 6.73 2.52
C THR A 321 3.81 6.52 2.90
N THR A 322 2.90 7.17 2.17
CA THR A 322 1.47 6.94 2.33
C THR A 322 1.09 5.58 1.75
N PHE A 323 0.59 4.70 2.60
CA PHE A 323 0.04 3.41 2.17
C PHE A 323 -1.40 3.58 1.69
N ARG A 324 -1.72 2.96 0.57
CA ARG A 324 -3.03 3.07 -0.09
C ARG A 324 -3.67 1.69 -0.28
N PRO A 325 -5.02 1.59 -0.22
CA PRO A 325 -5.70 0.35 -0.59
C PRO A 325 -5.50 0.03 -2.08
N PRO A 326 -5.54 -1.26 -2.46
CA PRO A 326 -5.70 -2.43 -1.60
C PRO A 326 -4.38 -2.84 -0.92
N PHE A 327 -4.48 -3.53 0.23
CA PHE A 327 -3.29 -4.06 0.93
C PHE A 327 -2.55 -5.12 0.11
N VAL A 328 -3.30 -5.95 -0.63
CA VAL A 328 -2.79 -6.92 -1.61
C VAL A 328 -3.45 -6.67 -2.96
N PRO A 329 -2.81 -7.02 -4.08
CA PRO A 329 -3.42 -6.92 -5.39
C PRO A 329 -4.77 -7.63 -5.44
N THR A 330 -5.79 -6.93 -5.91
CA THR A 330 -7.17 -7.43 -6.02
C THR A 330 -7.58 -7.41 -7.49
N SER A 331 -8.14 -8.51 -7.98
CA SER A 331 -8.57 -8.60 -9.37
C SER A 331 -9.75 -7.67 -9.65
N ILE A 332 -9.75 -7.04 -10.80
CA ILE A 332 -10.86 -6.20 -11.26
C ILE A 332 -12.13 -7.06 -11.41
N ALA A 333 -11.99 -8.31 -11.83
CA ALA A 333 -13.11 -9.25 -11.97
C ALA A 333 -13.82 -9.52 -10.64
N ALA A 334 -13.06 -9.69 -9.53
CA ALA A 334 -13.65 -9.87 -8.21
C ALA A 334 -14.39 -8.61 -7.73
N MET A 335 -13.85 -7.41 -7.98
CA MET A 335 -14.52 -6.15 -7.67
C MET A 335 -15.77 -5.91 -8.54
N GLY A 336 -15.73 -6.35 -9.80
CA GLY A 336 -16.84 -6.25 -10.74
C GLY A 336 -17.95 -7.27 -10.52
N ALA A 337 -17.81 -8.21 -9.55
CA ALA A 337 -18.80 -9.22 -9.20
C ALA A 337 -19.30 -10.05 -10.41
N GLY A 338 -18.41 -10.34 -11.36
CA GLY A 338 -18.74 -11.07 -12.59
C GLY A 338 -19.51 -10.26 -13.63
N ALA A 339 -19.61 -8.95 -13.46
CA ALA A 339 -20.17 -8.08 -14.48
C ALA A 339 -19.34 -8.10 -15.75
N GLU A 340 -19.99 -8.15 -16.91
CA GLU A 340 -19.38 -8.17 -18.24
C GLU A 340 -19.94 -7.02 -19.08
N ASP A 341 -19.23 -6.64 -20.13
CA ASP A 341 -19.62 -5.62 -21.10
C ASP A 341 -20.14 -4.33 -20.42
N GLN A 342 -21.37 -3.93 -20.73
CA GLN A 342 -21.99 -2.74 -20.17
C GLN A 342 -22.31 -2.84 -18.68
N GLY A 343 -22.39 -4.05 -18.13
CA GLY A 343 -22.54 -4.28 -16.70
C GLY A 343 -21.25 -3.94 -15.94
N PHE A 344 -20.09 -4.18 -16.56
CA PHE A 344 -18.77 -3.86 -16.01
C PHE A 344 -18.35 -2.42 -16.33
N MET A 345 -18.57 -1.99 -17.56
CA MET A 345 -18.28 -0.62 -18.05
C MET A 345 -19.57 0.02 -18.56
N PRO A 346 -20.42 0.58 -17.68
CA PRO A 346 -21.70 1.14 -18.08
C PRO A 346 -21.51 2.34 -18.99
N GLN A 347 -22.30 2.38 -20.07
CA GLN A 347 -22.37 3.49 -21.01
C GLN A 347 -23.69 4.22 -20.81
N ARG A 348 -23.63 5.54 -20.79
CA ARG A 348 -24.81 6.41 -20.69
C ARG A 348 -25.02 7.16 -22.00
N TYR A 349 -26.25 7.14 -22.47
CA TYR A 349 -26.63 7.80 -23.71
C TYR A 349 -27.59 8.93 -23.43
N LEU A 350 -27.38 10.04 -24.13
CA LEU A 350 -28.33 11.15 -24.14
C LEU A 350 -29.64 10.73 -24.82
N THR A 351 -30.74 11.39 -24.48
CA THR A 351 -32.02 11.21 -25.18
C THR A 351 -31.91 11.53 -26.67
N SER A 352 -31.04 12.49 -27.04
CA SER A 352 -30.72 12.89 -28.42
C SER A 352 -29.72 11.95 -29.13
N HIS A 353 -29.17 10.93 -28.47
CA HIS A 353 -28.07 10.13 -28.99
C HIS A 353 -28.37 9.48 -30.35
N LYS A 354 -29.51 8.79 -30.47
CA LYS A 354 -29.92 8.17 -31.75
C LYS A 354 -30.09 9.17 -32.87
N ALA A 355 -30.69 10.32 -32.59
CA ALA A 355 -30.86 11.39 -33.58
C ALA A 355 -29.53 12.00 -33.97
N SER A 356 -28.59 12.15 -33.05
CA SER A 356 -27.23 12.63 -33.33
C SER A 356 -26.46 11.66 -34.21
N LEU A 357 -26.52 10.35 -33.94
CA LEU A 357 -25.89 9.33 -34.79
C LEU A 357 -26.47 9.33 -36.20
N ALA A 358 -27.79 9.41 -36.35
CA ALA A 358 -28.47 9.46 -37.65
C ALA A 358 -28.05 10.70 -38.48
N ARG A 359 -27.56 11.77 -37.82
CA ARG A 359 -27.02 12.98 -38.45
C ARG A 359 -25.50 12.94 -38.68
N GLY A 360 -24.86 11.81 -38.44
CA GLY A 360 -23.41 11.64 -38.63
C GLY A 360 -22.54 12.18 -37.47
N ALA A 361 -23.06 12.23 -36.24
CA ALA A 361 -22.28 12.66 -35.10
C ALA A 361 -21.09 11.75 -34.86
N ALA A 362 -19.90 12.31 -34.72
CA ALA A 362 -18.76 11.67 -34.09
C ALA A 362 -18.91 11.82 -32.58
N ASN A 363 -18.94 10.70 -31.83
CA ASN A 363 -19.13 10.71 -30.40
C ASN A 363 -17.80 10.80 -29.65
N ILE A 364 -17.86 11.39 -28.45
CA ILE A 364 -16.80 11.39 -27.46
C ILE A 364 -17.37 10.92 -26.13
N GLU A 365 -16.59 10.14 -25.39
CA GLU A 365 -16.89 9.73 -24.02
C GLU A 365 -16.49 10.84 -23.04
N VAL A 366 -17.45 11.28 -22.22
CA VAL A 366 -17.25 12.28 -21.16
C VAL A 366 -17.79 11.68 -19.86
N GLY A 367 -16.89 11.21 -18.98
CA GLY A 367 -17.25 10.33 -17.90
C GLY A 367 -17.82 9.02 -18.46
N LEU A 368 -19.04 8.67 -18.11
CA LEU A 368 -19.73 7.51 -18.69
C LEU A 368 -20.72 7.88 -19.78
N TRP A 369 -20.78 9.14 -20.18
CA TRP A 369 -21.73 9.64 -21.15
C TRP A 369 -21.13 9.72 -22.55
N TYR A 370 -21.87 9.24 -23.54
CA TYR A 370 -21.55 9.44 -24.95
C TYR A 370 -22.25 10.71 -25.46
N ARG A 371 -21.44 11.68 -25.90
CA ARG A 371 -21.88 12.97 -26.43
C ARG A 371 -21.44 13.14 -27.86
N ALA A 372 -22.21 13.87 -28.67
CA ALA A 372 -21.74 14.33 -29.94
C ALA A 372 -20.59 15.32 -29.77
N SER A 373 -19.46 15.04 -30.38
CA SER A 373 -18.27 15.90 -30.39
C SER A 373 -18.37 16.90 -31.54
N TYR A 374 -18.68 16.43 -32.74
CA TYR A 374 -18.90 17.23 -33.95
C TYR A 374 -19.75 16.42 -34.92
N PHE A 375 -20.22 17.13 -35.98
CA PHE A 375 -20.98 16.54 -37.08
C PHE A 375 -20.21 16.78 -38.36
N ALA A 376 -19.56 15.78 -38.94
CA ALA A 376 -18.82 15.88 -40.16
C ALA A 376 -19.76 16.17 -41.36
N LYS A 377 -19.25 16.92 -42.32
CA LYS A 377 -19.90 17.14 -43.63
C LYS A 377 -19.00 16.60 -44.75
N ASP A 378 -19.63 16.39 -45.91
CA ASP A 378 -18.91 15.96 -47.11
C ASP A 378 -17.79 16.94 -47.45
N GLY A 379 -16.59 16.39 -47.72
CA GLY A 379 -15.38 17.16 -47.98
C GLY A 379 -14.54 17.54 -46.77
N GLU A 380 -15.03 17.30 -45.53
CA GLU A 380 -14.23 17.44 -44.29
C GLU A 380 -13.49 16.14 -43.96
N SER A 381 -12.16 16.22 -43.84
CA SER A 381 -11.30 15.07 -43.62
C SER A 381 -10.75 15.01 -42.19
N THR A 382 -10.94 16.05 -41.37
CA THR A 382 -10.45 16.16 -40.00
C THR A 382 -11.53 16.72 -39.08
N TRP A 383 -11.50 16.29 -37.80
CA TRP A 383 -12.38 16.84 -36.76
C TRP A 383 -12.25 18.36 -36.64
N ARG A 384 -11.06 18.92 -36.90
CA ARG A 384 -10.77 20.33 -36.78
C ARG A 384 -11.57 21.13 -37.80
N GLN A 385 -11.65 20.66 -39.05
CA GLN A 385 -12.45 21.33 -40.09
C GLN A 385 -13.94 21.40 -39.71
N SER A 386 -14.49 20.31 -39.18
CA SER A 386 -15.86 20.28 -38.69
C SER A 386 -16.08 21.26 -37.52
N CYS A 387 -15.18 21.25 -36.53
CA CYS A 387 -15.27 22.16 -35.39
C CYS A 387 -15.16 23.63 -35.78
N ASP A 388 -14.21 23.99 -36.65
CA ASP A 388 -14.02 25.38 -37.11
C ASP A 388 -15.26 25.87 -37.88
N ARG A 389 -15.87 25.03 -38.71
CA ARG A 389 -17.12 25.32 -39.38
C ARG A 389 -18.27 25.50 -38.41
N GLU A 390 -18.43 24.59 -37.43
CA GLU A 390 -19.49 24.67 -36.42
C GLU A 390 -19.35 25.92 -35.54
N VAL A 391 -18.14 26.27 -35.13
CA VAL A 391 -17.86 27.52 -34.39
C VAL A 391 -18.23 28.74 -35.21
N THR A 392 -17.85 28.75 -36.48
CA THR A 392 -18.20 29.85 -37.40
C THR A 392 -19.70 29.96 -37.58
N MET A 393 -20.38 28.82 -37.73
CA MET A 393 -21.85 28.77 -37.85
C MET A 393 -22.54 29.35 -36.62
N VAL A 394 -22.12 28.95 -35.41
CA VAL A 394 -22.71 29.43 -34.14
C VAL A 394 -22.48 30.94 -33.98
N ARG A 395 -21.34 31.48 -34.43
CA ARG A 395 -21.07 32.92 -34.36
C ARG A 395 -21.91 33.76 -35.35
N ASN A 396 -22.28 33.18 -36.49
CA ASN A 396 -23.02 33.88 -37.52
C ASN A 396 -24.53 33.57 -37.55
N ALA A 397 -24.94 32.53 -36.82
CA ALA A 397 -26.32 32.05 -36.75
C ALA A 397 -26.60 31.49 -35.34
N VAL A 398 -27.32 30.36 -35.25
CA VAL A 398 -27.67 29.73 -33.96
C VAL A 398 -27.21 28.28 -33.94
N GLY A 399 -26.70 27.85 -32.81
CA GLY A 399 -26.37 26.43 -32.50
C GLY A 399 -27.19 25.89 -31.37
N VAL A 400 -27.36 24.57 -31.36
CA VAL A 400 -28.01 23.81 -30.28
C VAL A 400 -27.02 22.77 -29.75
N CYS A 401 -26.84 22.72 -28.43
CA CYS A 401 -25.99 21.75 -27.75
C CYS A 401 -26.81 21.02 -26.67
N ASP A 402 -26.76 19.68 -26.67
CA ASP A 402 -27.37 18.89 -25.62
C ASP A 402 -26.43 18.85 -24.41
N VAL A 403 -26.84 19.46 -23.31
CA VAL A 403 -26.10 19.53 -22.02
C VAL A 403 -26.69 18.60 -20.93
N SER A 404 -27.49 17.62 -21.33
CA SER A 404 -28.19 16.69 -20.39
C SER A 404 -27.24 15.80 -19.60
N THR A 405 -25.94 15.80 -19.86
CA THR A 405 -24.94 15.06 -19.08
C THR A 405 -24.61 15.70 -17.73
N LEU A 406 -24.93 16.97 -17.54
CA LEU A 406 -24.68 17.69 -16.30
C LEU A 406 -25.62 17.21 -15.19
N GLY A 407 -25.15 17.21 -13.95
CA GLY A 407 -25.99 16.90 -12.77
C GLY A 407 -27.11 17.94 -12.60
N LYS A 408 -28.27 17.50 -12.13
CA LYS A 408 -29.38 18.36 -11.74
C LYS A 408 -29.68 18.12 -10.27
N ILE A 409 -29.62 19.19 -9.48
CA ILE A 409 -29.90 19.17 -8.05
C ILE A 409 -31.12 20.09 -7.81
N ASP A 410 -32.18 19.50 -7.32
CA ASP A 410 -33.40 20.22 -6.95
C ASP A 410 -33.39 20.53 -5.45
N ILE A 411 -33.43 21.81 -5.08
CA ILE A 411 -33.35 22.28 -3.70
C ILE A 411 -34.62 23.06 -3.37
N GLN A 412 -35.38 22.53 -2.42
CA GLN A 412 -36.66 23.13 -2.00
C GLN A 412 -36.71 23.28 -0.49
N GLY A 413 -37.39 24.35 -0.03
CA GLY A 413 -37.63 24.62 1.38
C GLY A 413 -37.27 26.01 1.82
N PRO A 414 -37.72 26.44 3.01
CA PRO A 414 -37.55 27.83 3.48
C PRO A 414 -36.07 28.23 3.68
N ASP A 415 -35.19 27.26 3.87
CA ASP A 415 -33.74 27.51 4.03
C ASP A 415 -32.93 27.25 2.75
N ALA A 416 -33.56 26.97 1.60
CA ALA A 416 -32.87 26.71 0.36
C ALA A 416 -31.86 27.79 -0.06
N ALA A 417 -32.28 29.06 0.06
CA ALA A 417 -31.42 30.22 -0.23
C ALA A 417 -30.21 30.28 0.71
N LYS A 418 -30.41 30.02 2.02
CA LYS A 418 -29.34 30.04 3.02
C LYS A 418 -28.34 28.90 2.80
N LEU A 419 -28.82 27.69 2.44
CA LEU A 419 -27.96 26.58 2.06
C LEU A 419 -27.06 26.94 0.88
N LEU A 420 -27.66 27.53 -0.17
CA LEU A 420 -26.90 27.93 -1.35
C LEU A 420 -25.88 29.03 -1.03
N ASP A 421 -26.22 30.01 -0.21
CA ASP A 421 -25.29 31.04 0.25
C ASP A 421 -24.12 30.47 1.10
N LEU A 422 -24.35 29.33 1.76
CA LEU A 422 -23.32 28.66 2.57
C LEU A 422 -22.34 27.84 1.73
N VAL A 423 -22.84 27.15 0.68
CA VAL A 423 -22.01 26.20 -0.10
C VAL A 423 -21.36 26.84 -1.32
N TYR A 424 -21.86 27.95 -1.80
CA TYR A 424 -21.31 28.68 -2.95
C TYR A 424 -20.60 29.98 -2.55
N THR A 425 -19.70 30.42 -3.38
CA THR A 425 -19.04 31.73 -3.21
C THR A 425 -19.97 32.93 -3.55
N ASN A 426 -21.13 32.65 -4.11
CA ASN A 426 -22.11 33.64 -4.55
C ASN A 426 -23.32 33.69 -3.61
N LEU A 427 -23.95 34.86 -3.51
CA LEU A 427 -25.18 35.05 -2.70
C LEU A 427 -26.42 34.73 -3.57
N PHE A 428 -26.98 33.55 -3.44
CA PHE A 428 -28.17 33.11 -4.16
C PHE A 428 -29.48 33.63 -3.55
N SER A 429 -29.46 34.01 -2.28
CA SER A 429 -30.61 34.69 -1.62
C SER A 429 -31.00 35.97 -2.35
N THR A 430 -30.06 36.68 -3.01
CA THR A 430 -30.31 37.89 -3.79
C THR A 430 -30.75 37.62 -5.22
N LEU A 431 -30.79 36.35 -5.66
CA LEU A 431 -31.22 35.99 -7.01
C LEU A 431 -32.71 36.18 -7.17
N LYS A 432 -33.15 36.96 -8.17
CA LYS A 432 -34.56 37.19 -8.43
C LYS A 432 -35.24 35.97 -9.03
N LEU A 433 -36.52 35.78 -8.82
CA LEU A 433 -37.35 34.75 -9.43
C LEU A 433 -37.18 34.75 -10.97
N GLY A 434 -37.08 33.54 -11.55
CA GLY A 434 -36.90 33.37 -12.97
C GLY A 434 -35.51 33.75 -13.53
N ARG A 435 -34.55 33.99 -12.62
CA ARG A 435 -33.17 34.29 -13.01
C ARG A 435 -32.23 33.14 -12.68
N VAL A 436 -31.10 33.15 -13.39
CA VAL A 436 -30.00 32.18 -13.26
C VAL A 436 -28.72 32.90 -12.83
N ARG A 437 -27.93 32.28 -12.00
CA ARG A 437 -26.60 32.77 -11.63
C ARG A 437 -25.61 31.61 -11.65
N TYR A 438 -24.43 31.84 -12.22
CA TYR A 438 -23.30 30.92 -12.13
C TYR A 438 -22.64 31.06 -10.76
N GLY A 439 -22.14 29.95 -10.22
CA GLY A 439 -21.45 29.92 -8.93
C GLY A 439 -20.37 28.87 -8.87
N LEU A 440 -19.44 29.07 -7.92
CA LEU A 440 -18.35 28.15 -7.62
C LEU A 440 -18.54 27.61 -6.20
N MET A 441 -18.36 26.29 -6.04
CA MET A 441 -18.16 25.65 -4.76
C MET A 441 -16.66 25.44 -4.53
N LEU A 442 -16.15 25.86 -3.39
CA LEU A 442 -14.75 25.73 -3.02
C LEU A 442 -14.60 24.77 -1.83
N ARG A 443 -13.45 24.15 -1.77
CA ARG A 443 -12.97 23.45 -0.57
C ARG A 443 -12.45 24.49 0.44
N GLU A 444 -12.20 24.05 1.68
CA GLU A 444 -11.66 24.90 2.75
C GLU A 444 -10.28 25.49 2.43
N ASP A 445 -9.53 24.82 1.53
CA ASP A 445 -8.22 25.25 1.04
C ASP A 445 -8.30 26.22 -0.18
N GLY A 446 -9.53 26.61 -0.59
CA GLY A 446 -9.80 27.53 -1.70
C GLY A 446 -9.76 26.92 -3.09
N PHE A 447 -9.49 25.60 -3.22
CA PHE A 447 -9.58 24.95 -4.53
C PHE A 447 -11.03 24.71 -4.96
N VAL A 448 -11.26 24.82 -6.27
CA VAL A 448 -12.58 24.54 -6.85
C VAL A 448 -12.94 23.08 -6.65
N MET A 449 -14.07 22.81 -5.99
CA MET A 449 -14.64 21.49 -5.81
C MET A 449 -15.63 21.17 -6.94
N ASP A 450 -16.50 22.12 -7.27
CA ASP A 450 -17.48 22.02 -8.35
C ASP A 450 -17.95 23.41 -8.78
N ASP A 451 -18.65 23.49 -9.90
CA ASP A 451 -19.24 24.70 -10.44
C ASP A 451 -20.60 24.43 -11.07
N GLY A 452 -21.38 25.45 -11.28
CA GLY A 452 -22.67 25.29 -11.95
C GLY A 452 -23.51 26.54 -12.02
N THR A 453 -24.67 26.39 -12.64
CA THR A 453 -25.67 27.43 -12.73
C THR A 453 -26.84 27.11 -11.83
N THR A 454 -27.31 28.09 -11.07
CA THR A 454 -28.47 27.95 -10.19
C THR A 454 -29.58 28.85 -10.68
N ALA A 455 -30.72 28.25 -11.01
CA ALA A 455 -31.95 28.93 -11.39
C ALA A 455 -32.89 29.02 -10.19
N ARG A 456 -33.48 30.22 -9.92
CA ARG A 456 -34.53 30.37 -8.93
C ARG A 456 -35.89 30.25 -9.57
N LEU A 457 -36.56 29.11 -9.38
CA LEU A 457 -37.85 28.80 -9.98
C LEU A 457 -39.04 29.25 -9.14
N GLY A 458 -38.86 29.34 -7.82
CA GLY A 458 -39.87 29.75 -6.88
C GLY A 458 -39.24 30.48 -5.69
N GLU A 459 -40.06 30.95 -4.75
CA GLU A 459 -39.60 31.68 -3.57
C GLU A 459 -38.58 30.83 -2.79
N ASN A 460 -38.87 29.54 -2.59
CA ASN A 460 -38.08 28.56 -1.87
C ASN A 460 -37.67 27.39 -2.74
N HIS A 461 -37.54 27.60 -4.05
CA HIS A 461 -37.23 26.54 -5.02
C HIS A 461 -36.12 26.95 -5.97
N TYR A 462 -35.03 26.18 -5.97
CA TYR A 462 -33.86 26.38 -6.79
C TYR A 462 -33.46 25.07 -7.49
N VAL A 463 -32.92 25.19 -8.69
CA VAL A 463 -32.38 24.07 -9.47
C VAL A 463 -31.00 24.44 -9.96
#